data_e73421abfc63a0141f000370e7344629
#
_entry.id   e73421abfc63a0141f000370e7344629
#
_cell.length_a   1.000
_cell.length_b   1.000
_cell.length_c   1.000
_cell.angle_alpha   90.00
_cell.angle_beta   90.00
_cell.angle_gamma   90.00
#
_symmetry.space_group_name_H-M   'P 1'
#
loop_
_entity.id
_entity.type
_entity.pdbx_description
1 polymer ?
#
loop_
_entity_poly.entity_id
_entity_poly.type
_entity_poly.pdbx_seq_one_letter_code
_entity_poly.pdbx_strand_id
1 'polypeptide(L)'
;MARKKVETNISFDEMRQKYYVCMDYGLDETGKRVKKYKTYPTLAQARRGLRDFQTEQDTHQTVAPRSMTLDQWLEYWMEEGIQPNRAATTVYGYRKIIDNHLSDALGSVPIQKLTPQHLQQYYSMLMRDKGLSANTVRRHHDLLSCALHMALRQDIILRCPTERVEPPRVIPHEARFYTPAELKRLFGLVEGHWLELIVKLAGSLGLRREEICGLRWSSVDF
;
A
#
# COMPACT_ATOMS: atom_id res chain seq x y z
N MET A 1 -32.14 4.18 28.53
CA MET A 1 -31.75 4.02 29.95
C MET A 1 -30.61 5.01 30.24
N ALA A 2 -30.73 5.79 31.31
CA ALA A 2 -29.79 6.89 31.57
C ALA A 2 -28.58 6.37 32.35
N ARG A 3 -27.39 6.53 31.77
CA ARG A 3 -26.13 6.35 32.49
C ARG A 3 -25.91 7.56 33.42
N LYS A 4 -25.52 7.30 34.64
CA LYS A 4 -25.23 8.37 35.62
C LYS A 4 -23.83 8.93 35.34
N LYS A 5 -23.72 10.23 35.14
CA LYS A 5 -22.42 10.91 35.00
C LYS A 5 -21.69 10.83 36.33
N VAL A 6 -20.46 10.32 36.31
CA VAL A 6 -19.58 10.23 37.50
C VAL A 6 -18.52 11.34 37.48
N GLU A 7 -17.87 11.51 36.34
CA GLU A 7 -16.85 12.54 36.08
C GLU A 7 -16.93 13.03 34.63
N THR A 8 -16.14 14.01 34.26
CA THR A 8 -16.01 14.44 32.88
C THR A 8 -15.53 13.26 32.04
N ASN A 9 -16.30 12.93 31.00
CA ASN A 9 -16.08 11.79 30.10
C ASN A 9 -16.18 10.39 30.74
N ILE A 10 -16.62 10.25 31.99
CA ILE A 10 -16.86 8.97 32.66
C ILE A 10 -18.31 8.88 33.14
N SER A 11 -19.01 7.82 32.78
CA SER A 11 -20.37 7.50 33.21
C SER A 11 -20.44 6.08 33.77
N PHE A 12 -21.36 5.85 34.70
CA PHE A 12 -21.60 4.54 35.32
C PHE A 12 -22.97 4.00 34.90
N ASP A 13 -22.99 2.74 34.55
CA ASP A 13 -24.20 1.99 34.23
C ASP A 13 -24.54 1.08 35.43
N GLU A 14 -25.59 1.44 36.16
CA GLU A 14 -26.01 0.73 37.38
C GLU A 14 -26.47 -0.71 37.09
N MET A 15 -27.07 -0.95 35.92
CA MET A 15 -27.53 -2.30 35.56
C MET A 15 -26.39 -3.24 35.20
N ARG A 16 -25.40 -2.72 34.48
CA ARG A 16 -24.24 -3.51 34.02
C ARG A 16 -23.07 -3.48 34.99
N GLN A 17 -23.14 -2.64 36.03
CA GLN A 17 -22.08 -2.42 37.02
C GLN A 17 -20.72 -2.12 36.35
N LYS A 18 -20.74 -1.24 35.32
CA LYS A 18 -19.52 -0.90 34.53
C LYS A 18 -19.42 0.62 34.31
N TYR A 19 -18.19 1.07 34.25
CA TYR A 19 -17.84 2.44 33.91
C TYR A 19 -17.61 2.58 32.41
N TYR A 20 -18.16 3.60 31.80
CA TYR A 20 -18.00 3.96 30.39
C TYR A 20 -17.18 5.23 30.28
N VAL A 21 -16.06 5.15 29.58
CA VAL A 21 -15.21 6.29 29.25
C VAL A 21 -15.51 6.75 27.84
N CYS A 22 -15.86 8.02 27.68
CA CYS A 22 -16.05 8.65 26.38
C CYS A 22 -14.68 9.14 25.87
N MET A 23 -14.20 8.54 24.80
CA MET A 23 -13.01 8.94 24.07
C MET A 23 -13.43 9.80 22.89
N ASP A 24 -13.12 11.09 22.94
CA ASP A 24 -13.47 12.06 21.90
C ASP A 24 -12.26 12.28 20.99
N TYR A 25 -12.39 11.91 19.72
CA TYR A 25 -11.33 12.01 18.71
C TYR A 25 -11.40 13.32 17.90
N GLY A 26 -12.30 14.25 18.27
CA GLY A 26 -12.50 15.48 17.51
C GLY A 26 -13.51 15.36 16.40
N LEU A 27 -13.36 16.17 15.35
CA LEU A 27 -14.22 16.19 14.17
C LEU A 27 -13.60 15.32 13.07
N ASP A 28 -14.44 14.59 12.33
CA ASP A 28 -14.04 13.93 11.09
C ASP A 28 -13.99 14.91 9.90
N GLU A 29 -13.62 14.42 8.73
CA GLU A 29 -13.53 15.21 7.49
C GLU A 29 -14.89 15.82 7.07
N THR A 30 -15.99 15.28 7.57
CA THR A 30 -17.35 15.77 7.33
C THR A 30 -17.81 16.80 8.38
N GLY A 31 -16.95 17.14 9.35
CA GLY A 31 -17.28 18.03 10.47
C GLY A 31 -18.10 17.35 11.58
N LYS A 32 -18.25 16.03 11.54
CA LYS A 32 -19.00 15.28 12.54
C LYS A 32 -18.08 14.81 13.67
N ARG A 33 -18.54 14.94 14.90
CA ARG A 33 -17.76 14.59 16.09
C ARG A 33 -17.66 13.07 16.30
N VAL A 34 -16.43 12.54 16.30
CA VAL A 34 -16.14 11.12 16.48
C VAL A 34 -15.94 10.80 17.94
N LYS A 35 -16.86 10.03 18.53
CA LYS A 35 -16.78 9.56 19.92
C LYS A 35 -16.83 8.05 19.99
N LYS A 36 -15.94 7.46 20.79
CA LYS A 36 -15.96 6.02 21.10
C LYS A 36 -16.09 5.83 22.60
N TYR A 37 -16.74 4.74 23.00
CA TYR A 37 -16.90 4.39 24.40
C TYR A 37 -16.15 3.12 24.73
N LYS A 38 -15.33 3.15 25.78
CA LYS A 38 -14.63 1.99 26.32
C LYS A 38 -15.15 1.67 27.71
N THR A 39 -15.31 0.40 28.03
CA THR A 39 -15.89 -0.03 29.30
C THR A 39 -14.84 -0.56 30.25
N TYR A 40 -14.97 -0.23 31.54
CA TYR A 40 -14.06 -0.66 32.58
C TYR A 40 -14.84 -1.17 33.80
N PRO A 41 -14.34 -2.17 34.52
CA PRO A 41 -15.00 -2.74 35.70
C PRO A 41 -14.90 -1.85 36.92
N THR A 42 -13.86 -0.97 37.02
CA THR A 42 -13.65 -0.10 38.17
C THR A 42 -13.41 1.36 37.77
N LEU A 43 -13.75 2.30 38.68
CA LEU A 43 -13.52 3.71 38.44
C LEU A 43 -12.02 4.04 38.30
N ALA A 44 -11.16 3.38 39.06
CA ALA A 44 -9.71 3.58 39.00
C ALA A 44 -9.15 3.22 37.59
N GLN A 45 -9.62 2.11 37.03
CA GLN A 45 -9.24 1.69 35.66
C GLN A 45 -9.83 2.63 34.61
N ALA A 46 -11.05 3.13 34.80
CA ALA A 46 -11.67 4.09 33.90
C ALA A 46 -10.88 5.43 33.88
N ARG A 47 -10.47 5.93 35.06
CA ARG A 47 -9.61 7.13 35.18
C ARG A 47 -8.24 6.93 34.52
N ARG A 48 -7.63 5.75 34.70
CA ARG A 48 -6.36 5.42 34.05
C ARG A 48 -6.52 5.40 32.55
N GLY A 49 -7.53 4.70 32.04
CA GLY A 49 -7.80 4.62 30.60
C GLY A 49 -8.11 5.98 29.96
N LEU A 50 -8.76 6.92 30.70
CA LEU A 50 -8.97 8.28 30.22
C LEU A 50 -7.66 9.08 30.16
N ARG A 51 -6.81 8.98 31.18
CA ARG A 51 -5.49 9.64 31.18
C ARG A 51 -4.57 9.10 30.09
N ASP A 52 -4.52 7.78 29.94
CA ASP A 52 -3.72 7.14 28.87
C ASP A 52 -4.16 7.67 27.49
N PHE A 53 -5.47 7.75 27.25
CA PHE A 53 -6.03 8.30 26.02
C PHE A 53 -5.69 9.79 25.82
N GLN A 54 -5.76 10.62 26.88
CA GLN A 54 -5.39 12.04 26.82
C GLN A 54 -3.89 12.20 26.51
N THR A 55 -3.03 11.43 27.19
CA THR A 55 -1.59 11.43 26.92
C THR A 55 -1.28 11.00 25.48
N GLU A 56 -1.96 9.97 24.98
CA GLU A 56 -1.83 9.53 23.59
C GLU A 56 -2.28 10.61 22.61
N GLN A 57 -3.35 11.37 22.90
CA GLN A 57 -3.78 12.52 22.10
C GLN A 57 -2.74 13.65 22.11
N ASP A 58 -2.24 14.03 23.27
CA ASP A 58 -1.25 15.10 23.42
C ASP A 58 0.08 14.77 22.71
N THR A 59 0.41 13.48 22.61
CA THR A 59 1.60 12.99 21.90
C THR A 59 1.34 12.66 20.42
N HIS A 60 0.19 13.01 19.87
CA HIS A 60 -0.23 12.64 18.50
C HIS A 60 -0.14 11.15 18.20
N GLN A 61 -0.31 10.29 19.21
CA GLN A 61 -0.27 8.83 19.08
C GLN A 61 -1.66 8.22 18.94
N THR A 62 -2.69 9.02 18.72
CA THR A 62 -4.06 8.55 18.49
C THR A 62 -4.55 8.95 17.12
N VAL A 63 -5.12 7.99 16.41
CA VAL A 63 -5.86 8.22 15.17
C VAL A 63 -7.32 7.91 15.40
N ALA A 64 -8.22 8.74 14.86
CA ALA A 64 -9.64 8.46 14.92
C ALA A 64 -9.94 7.08 14.33
N PRO A 65 -10.69 6.21 15.05
CA PRO A 65 -11.03 4.89 14.54
C PRO A 65 -11.87 5.02 13.25
N ARG A 66 -11.31 4.55 12.14
CA ARG A 66 -11.96 4.51 10.83
C ARG A 66 -12.31 3.06 10.48
N SER A 67 -13.42 2.87 9.79
CA SER A 67 -13.83 1.57 9.26
C SER A 67 -13.28 1.29 7.86
N MET A 68 -12.43 2.19 7.35
CA MET A 68 -11.83 2.09 6.01
C MET A 68 -11.02 0.81 5.87
N THR A 69 -11.30 0.04 4.82
CA THR A 69 -10.55 -1.16 4.46
C THR A 69 -9.31 -0.82 3.64
N LEU A 70 -8.40 -1.80 3.48
CA LEU A 70 -7.23 -1.62 2.64
C LEU A 70 -7.62 -1.33 1.19
N ASP A 71 -8.64 -2.00 0.63
CA ASP A 71 -9.11 -1.74 -0.73
C ASP A 71 -9.61 -0.31 -0.90
N GLN A 72 -10.42 0.17 0.01
CA GLN A 72 -10.91 1.56 -0.03
C GLN A 72 -9.76 2.57 0.03
N TRP A 73 -8.74 2.27 0.82
CA TRP A 73 -7.55 3.10 0.88
C TRP A 73 -6.73 3.05 -0.41
N LEU A 74 -6.52 1.85 -0.98
CA LEU A 74 -5.76 1.68 -2.21
C LEU A 74 -6.45 2.36 -3.40
N GLU A 75 -7.79 2.34 -3.45
CA GLU A 75 -8.56 3.06 -4.47
C GLU A 75 -8.34 4.57 -4.36
N TYR A 76 -8.53 5.14 -3.17
CA TYR A 76 -8.24 6.55 -2.90
C TYR A 76 -6.78 6.91 -3.25
N TRP A 77 -5.82 6.07 -2.83
CA TRP A 77 -4.40 6.28 -3.12
C TRP A 77 -4.10 6.25 -4.62
N MET A 78 -4.75 5.37 -5.36
CA MET A 78 -4.60 5.30 -6.82
C MET A 78 -5.16 6.54 -7.49
N GLU A 79 -6.34 7.00 -7.09
CA GLU A 79 -7.01 8.17 -7.68
C GLU A 79 -6.29 9.49 -7.36
N GLU A 80 -6.00 9.73 -6.09
CA GLU A 80 -5.47 11.02 -5.63
C GLU A 80 -3.93 11.08 -5.63
N GLY A 81 -3.26 9.96 -5.39
CA GLY A 81 -1.80 9.91 -5.25
C GLY A 81 -1.05 9.51 -6.51
N ILE A 82 -1.57 8.56 -7.27
CA ILE A 82 -0.84 7.91 -8.36
C ILE A 82 -1.25 8.42 -9.73
N GLN A 83 -2.53 8.41 -10.07
CA GLN A 83 -3.02 8.78 -11.40
C GLN A 83 -2.60 10.19 -11.84
N PRO A 84 -2.65 11.23 -10.98
CA PRO A 84 -2.25 12.57 -11.38
C PRO A 84 -0.75 12.73 -11.61
N ASN A 85 0.09 11.89 -10.97
CA ASN A 85 1.52 12.12 -10.83
C ASN A 85 2.41 11.05 -11.49
N ARG A 86 1.84 10.01 -12.09
CA ARG A 86 2.58 8.87 -12.64
C ARG A 86 2.21 8.56 -14.08
N ALA A 87 3.16 8.00 -14.81
CA ALA A 87 2.92 7.53 -16.17
C ALA A 87 1.84 6.43 -16.22
N ALA A 88 1.06 6.40 -17.30
CA ALA A 88 -0.02 5.42 -17.50
C ALA A 88 0.42 3.96 -17.33
N THR A 89 1.65 3.64 -17.73
CA THR A 89 2.25 2.31 -17.56
C THR A 89 2.45 1.93 -16.09
N THR A 90 2.82 2.89 -15.23
CA THR A 90 2.94 2.70 -13.78
C THR A 90 1.56 2.50 -13.15
N VAL A 91 0.59 3.35 -13.51
CA VAL A 91 -0.80 3.23 -13.06
C VAL A 91 -1.36 1.85 -13.40
N TYR A 92 -1.19 1.41 -14.65
CA TYR A 92 -1.61 0.08 -15.10
C TYR A 92 -0.95 -1.04 -14.31
N GLY A 93 0.38 -0.95 -14.08
CA GLY A 93 1.13 -1.94 -13.32
C GLY A 93 0.66 -2.07 -11.86
N TYR A 94 0.37 -0.94 -11.20
CA TYR A 94 -0.15 -0.92 -9.84
C TYR A 94 -1.57 -1.46 -9.76
N ARG A 95 -2.45 -1.06 -10.69
CA ARG A 95 -3.82 -1.57 -10.77
C ARG A 95 -3.82 -3.09 -10.91
N LYS A 96 -2.99 -3.63 -11.79
CA LYS A 96 -2.87 -5.08 -11.98
C LYS A 96 -2.42 -5.85 -10.73
N ILE A 97 -1.54 -5.26 -9.92
CA ILE A 97 -1.12 -5.86 -8.64
C ILE A 97 -2.28 -5.84 -7.63
N ILE A 98 -2.99 -4.72 -7.55
CA ILE A 98 -4.12 -4.56 -6.64
C ILE A 98 -5.22 -5.56 -6.98
N ASP A 99 -5.71 -5.52 -8.20
CA ASP A 99 -6.88 -6.30 -8.65
C ASP A 99 -6.62 -7.81 -8.64
N ASN A 100 -5.42 -8.25 -9.04
CA ASN A 100 -5.14 -9.68 -9.18
C ASN A 100 -4.66 -10.36 -7.90
N HIS A 101 -4.18 -9.59 -6.90
CA HIS A 101 -3.52 -10.20 -5.74
C HIS A 101 -3.86 -9.56 -4.40
N LEU A 102 -3.89 -8.22 -4.31
CA LEU A 102 -4.04 -7.54 -3.03
C LEU A 102 -5.48 -7.54 -2.54
N SER A 103 -6.44 -7.24 -3.41
CA SER A 103 -7.85 -7.15 -3.05
C SER A 103 -8.38 -8.45 -2.48
N ASP A 104 -8.11 -9.58 -3.12
CA ASP A 104 -8.53 -10.90 -2.64
C ASP A 104 -7.91 -11.28 -1.29
N ALA A 105 -6.63 -10.94 -1.10
CA ALA A 105 -5.87 -11.42 0.05
C ALA A 105 -5.99 -10.52 1.29
N LEU A 106 -5.97 -9.22 1.10
CA LEU A 106 -5.87 -8.22 2.18
C LEU A 106 -6.91 -7.11 2.09
N GLY A 107 -7.64 -7.00 0.97
CA GLY A 107 -8.52 -5.86 0.67
C GLY A 107 -9.58 -5.60 1.73
N SER A 108 -10.18 -6.63 2.30
CA SER A 108 -11.21 -6.53 3.34
C SER A 108 -10.68 -6.17 4.73
N VAL A 109 -9.37 -6.21 4.95
CA VAL A 109 -8.76 -5.91 6.25
C VAL A 109 -8.86 -4.41 6.53
N PRO A 110 -9.41 -3.98 7.68
CA PRO A 110 -9.37 -2.57 8.06
C PRO A 110 -7.93 -2.06 8.11
N ILE A 111 -7.62 -0.96 7.43
CA ILE A 111 -6.25 -0.46 7.28
C ILE A 111 -5.54 -0.24 8.62
N GLN A 112 -6.27 0.23 9.64
CA GLN A 112 -5.74 0.43 11.00
C GLN A 112 -5.45 -0.88 11.75
N LYS A 113 -5.95 -2.01 11.25
CA LYS A 113 -5.70 -3.35 11.81
C LYS A 113 -4.69 -4.15 10.99
N LEU A 114 -4.14 -3.57 9.93
CA LEU A 114 -3.13 -4.22 9.12
C LEU A 114 -1.84 -4.37 9.94
N THR A 115 -1.34 -5.60 10.04
CA THR A 115 -0.16 -5.94 10.84
C THR A 115 0.99 -6.41 9.96
N PRO A 116 2.25 -6.33 10.44
CA PRO A 116 3.39 -6.93 9.75
C PRO A 116 3.19 -8.42 9.46
N GLN A 117 2.52 -9.14 10.35
CA GLN A 117 2.23 -10.57 10.17
C GLN A 117 1.31 -10.83 8.96
N HIS A 118 0.28 -10.00 8.74
CA HIS A 118 -0.57 -10.10 7.56
C HIS A 118 0.25 -9.97 6.27
N LEU A 119 1.17 -9.00 6.22
CA LEU A 119 2.03 -8.79 5.07
C LEU A 119 3.01 -9.95 4.85
N GLN A 120 3.62 -10.47 5.93
CA GLN A 120 4.53 -11.60 5.84
C GLN A 120 3.81 -12.86 5.32
N GLN A 121 2.61 -13.13 5.80
CA GLN A 121 1.76 -14.23 5.31
C GLN A 121 1.40 -14.05 3.84
N TYR A 122 1.06 -12.83 3.44
CA TYR A 122 0.76 -12.48 2.06
C TYR A 122 1.96 -12.75 1.14
N TYR A 123 3.17 -12.30 1.49
CA TYR A 123 4.37 -12.56 0.68
C TYR A 123 4.69 -14.06 0.58
N SER A 124 4.54 -14.79 1.68
CA SER A 124 4.74 -16.24 1.70
C SER A 124 3.73 -16.97 0.79
N MET A 125 2.47 -16.54 0.81
CA MET A 125 1.40 -17.07 -0.06
C MET A 125 1.71 -16.78 -1.53
N LEU A 126 2.12 -15.57 -1.89
CA LEU A 126 2.48 -15.22 -3.27
C LEU A 126 3.62 -16.08 -3.81
N MET A 127 4.63 -16.35 -3.00
CA MET A 127 5.77 -17.18 -3.43
C MET A 127 5.42 -18.66 -3.49
N ARG A 128 4.74 -19.19 -2.46
CA ARG A 128 4.49 -20.62 -2.32
C ARG A 128 3.30 -21.09 -3.14
N ASP A 129 2.18 -20.35 -3.08
CA ASP A 129 0.91 -20.82 -3.64
C ASP A 129 0.66 -20.27 -5.05
N LYS A 130 1.16 -19.06 -5.35
CA LYS A 130 1.07 -18.43 -6.67
C LYS A 130 2.35 -18.58 -7.51
N GLY A 131 3.44 -19.11 -6.94
CA GLY A 131 4.72 -19.32 -7.65
C GLY A 131 5.40 -18.04 -8.14
N LEU A 132 5.10 -16.88 -7.55
CA LEU A 132 5.70 -15.62 -7.99
C LEU A 132 7.16 -15.52 -7.55
N SER A 133 7.98 -14.92 -8.42
CA SER A 133 9.40 -14.68 -8.11
C SER A 133 9.57 -13.68 -6.97
N ALA A 134 10.69 -13.78 -6.23
CA ALA A 134 11.07 -12.85 -5.18
C ALA A 134 11.04 -11.38 -5.65
N ASN A 135 11.51 -11.13 -6.88
CA ASN A 135 11.50 -9.80 -7.49
C ASN A 135 10.08 -9.27 -7.75
N THR A 136 9.15 -10.15 -8.11
CA THR A 136 7.73 -9.78 -8.27
C THR A 136 7.11 -9.46 -6.92
N VAL A 137 7.32 -10.29 -5.90
CA VAL A 137 6.80 -10.05 -4.55
C VAL A 137 7.41 -8.76 -3.94
N ARG A 138 8.67 -8.44 -4.26
CA ARG A 138 9.27 -7.17 -3.87
C ARG A 138 8.52 -5.97 -4.44
N ARG A 139 8.03 -6.03 -5.68
CA ARG A 139 7.19 -4.95 -6.27
C ARG A 139 5.87 -4.79 -5.51
N HIS A 140 5.27 -5.88 -5.00
CA HIS A 140 4.09 -5.79 -4.13
C HIS A 140 4.41 -5.09 -2.82
N HIS A 141 5.57 -5.40 -2.21
CA HIS A 141 6.04 -4.72 -1.01
C HIS A 141 6.24 -3.22 -1.26
N ASP A 142 6.89 -2.85 -2.35
CA ASP A 142 7.19 -1.46 -2.69
C ASP A 142 5.91 -0.64 -2.93
N LEU A 143 4.90 -1.23 -3.60
CA LEU A 143 3.57 -0.63 -3.77
C LEU A 143 2.89 -0.41 -2.41
N LEU A 144 2.82 -1.46 -1.58
CA LEU A 144 2.21 -1.37 -0.24
C LEU A 144 2.93 -0.35 0.64
N SER A 145 4.25 -0.33 0.57
CA SER A 145 5.06 0.64 1.31
C SER A 145 4.74 2.06 0.89
N CYS A 146 4.65 2.33 -0.40
CA CYS A 146 4.29 3.65 -0.92
C CYS A 146 2.89 4.09 -0.47
N ALA A 147 1.90 3.21 -0.59
CA ALA A 147 0.52 3.49 -0.21
C ALA A 147 0.35 3.70 1.30
N LEU A 148 0.98 2.85 2.11
CA LEU A 148 0.87 2.92 3.57
C LEU A 148 1.67 4.07 4.17
N HIS A 149 2.78 4.50 3.55
CA HIS A 149 3.47 5.73 3.96
C HIS A 149 2.63 6.98 3.65
N MET A 150 1.83 6.99 2.59
CA MET A 150 0.87 8.07 2.38
C MET A 150 -0.22 8.05 3.48
N ALA A 151 -0.72 6.87 3.87
CA ALA A 151 -1.67 6.72 4.96
C ALA A 151 -1.09 7.21 6.31
N LEU A 152 0.18 6.94 6.55
CA LEU A 152 0.89 7.44 7.74
C LEU A 152 1.00 8.96 7.74
N ARG A 153 1.38 9.57 6.61
CA ARG A 153 1.48 11.06 6.48
C ARG A 153 0.13 11.77 6.58
N GLN A 154 -0.97 11.07 6.27
CA GLN A 154 -2.34 11.62 6.38
C GLN A 154 -3.02 11.23 7.70
N ASP A 155 -2.27 10.73 8.68
CA ASP A 155 -2.78 10.32 9.98
C ASP A 155 -3.97 9.33 9.90
N ILE A 156 -3.97 8.47 8.86
CA ILE A 156 -4.93 7.36 8.72
C ILE A 156 -4.48 6.16 9.57
N ILE A 157 -3.16 5.94 9.63
CA ILE A 157 -2.52 4.92 10.46
C ILE A 157 -1.41 5.55 11.31
N LEU A 158 -1.13 4.97 12.47
CA LEU A 158 -0.09 5.46 13.40
C LEU A 158 1.31 4.92 13.10
N ARG A 159 1.38 3.77 12.45
CA ARG A 159 2.64 3.05 12.16
C ARG A 159 2.53 2.37 10.83
N CYS A 160 3.61 2.40 10.06
CA CYS A 160 3.66 1.70 8.78
C CYS A 160 4.06 0.23 9.00
N PRO A 161 3.17 -0.74 8.72
CA PRO A 161 3.48 -2.15 8.96
C PRO A 161 4.57 -2.68 8.01
N THR A 162 4.80 -2.06 6.85
CA THR A 162 5.85 -2.48 5.91
C THR A 162 7.26 -2.26 6.43
N GLU A 163 7.47 -1.32 7.35
CA GLU A 163 8.79 -1.06 7.97
C GLU A 163 9.27 -2.21 8.89
N ARG A 164 8.35 -3.09 9.28
CA ARG A 164 8.62 -4.20 10.22
C ARG A 164 8.51 -5.57 9.55
N VAL A 165 8.53 -5.60 8.24
CA VAL A 165 8.46 -6.83 7.44
C VAL A 165 9.72 -6.91 6.60
N GLU A 166 10.32 -8.08 6.56
CA GLU A 166 11.43 -8.36 5.65
C GLU A 166 10.88 -8.78 4.30
N PRO A 167 10.98 -7.92 3.26
CA PRO A 167 10.59 -8.31 1.92
C PRO A 167 11.56 -9.38 1.38
N PRO A 168 11.11 -10.21 0.42
CA PRO A 168 11.97 -11.22 -0.19
C PRO A 168 13.25 -10.61 -0.76
N ARG A 169 14.36 -11.32 -0.63
CA ARG A 169 15.65 -10.90 -1.14
C ARG A 169 15.62 -10.84 -2.66
N VAL A 170 16.01 -9.71 -3.23
CA VAL A 170 16.14 -9.57 -4.68
C VAL A 170 17.29 -10.47 -5.16
N ILE A 171 16.98 -11.31 -6.15
CA ILE A 171 17.98 -12.12 -6.83
C ILE A 171 18.41 -11.33 -8.07
N PRO A 172 19.67 -10.89 -8.14
CA PRO A 172 20.19 -10.22 -9.31
C PRO A 172 20.02 -11.12 -10.53
N HIS A 173 19.52 -10.56 -11.61
CA HIS A 173 19.46 -11.26 -12.89
C HIS A 173 20.71 -10.95 -13.68
N GLU A 174 21.49 -11.96 -13.98
CA GLU A 174 22.61 -11.83 -14.91
C GLU A 174 22.07 -11.68 -16.32
N ALA A 175 22.30 -10.49 -16.88
CA ALA A 175 21.91 -10.24 -18.26
C ALA A 175 22.80 -11.06 -19.21
N ARG A 176 22.17 -11.78 -20.13
CA ARG A 176 22.88 -12.42 -21.25
C ARG A 176 22.95 -11.45 -22.42
N PHE A 177 24.13 -11.33 -22.99
CA PHE A 177 24.41 -10.50 -24.14
C PHE A 177 24.61 -11.36 -25.36
N TYR A 178 24.15 -10.91 -26.52
CA TYR A 178 24.47 -11.55 -27.79
C TYR A 178 25.95 -11.29 -28.12
N THR A 179 26.65 -12.33 -28.53
CA THR A 179 27.96 -12.18 -29.17
C THR A 179 27.79 -11.53 -30.57
N PRO A 180 28.85 -10.91 -31.12
CA PRO A 180 28.75 -10.34 -32.49
C PRO A 180 28.32 -11.34 -33.55
N ALA A 181 28.73 -12.62 -33.42
CA ALA A 181 28.32 -13.68 -34.33
C ALA A 181 26.82 -14.01 -34.21
N GLU A 182 26.29 -14.08 -32.99
CA GLU A 182 24.88 -14.33 -32.74
C GLU A 182 24.03 -13.16 -33.24
N LEU A 183 24.49 -11.91 -33.02
CA LEU A 183 23.80 -10.71 -33.50
C LEU A 183 23.74 -10.67 -35.04
N LYS A 184 24.85 -10.99 -35.72
CA LYS A 184 24.92 -11.09 -37.17
C LYS A 184 23.92 -12.16 -37.70
N ARG A 185 23.87 -13.32 -37.05
CA ARG A 185 22.93 -14.38 -37.35
C ARG A 185 21.48 -13.93 -37.18
N LEU A 186 21.18 -13.23 -36.05
CA LEU A 186 19.85 -12.68 -35.76
C LEU A 186 19.42 -11.70 -36.86
N PHE A 187 20.28 -10.79 -37.30
CA PHE A 187 20.00 -9.84 -38.36
C PHE A 187 19.69 -10.54 -39.71
N GLY A 188 20.43 -11.60 -40.05
CA GLY A 188 20.14 -12.40 -41.23
C GLY A 188 18.80 -13.14 -41.17
N LEU A 189 18.38 -13.59 -39.96
CA LEU A 189 17.10 -14.27 -39.80
C LEU A 189 15.87 -13.36 -39.95
N VAL A 190 16.02 -12.07 -39.71
CA VAL A 190 14.93 -11.07 -39.79
C VAL A 190 14.93 -10.30 -41.12
N GLU A 191 15.85 -10.59 -42.03
CA GLU A 191 15.95 -9.90 -43.31
C GLU A 191 14.67 -10.10 -44.14
N GLY A 192 14.07 -9.02 -44.64
CA GLY A 192 12.78 -9.01 -45.30
C GLY A 192 11.57 -9.22 -44.40
N HIS A 193 11.74 -9.40 -43.07
CA HIS A 193 10.65 -9.56 -42.13
C HIS A 193 10.22 -8.17 -41.57
N TRP A 194 8.94 -8.01 -41.26
CA TRP A 194 8.43 -6.73 -40.70
C TRP A 194 9.10 -6.29 -39.39
N LEU A 195 9.71 -7.20 -38.64
CA LEU A 195 10.51 -6.89 -37.43
C LEU A 195 11.94 -6.46 -37.72
N GLU A 196 12.41 -6.51 -38.98
CA GLU A 196 13.81 -6.26 -39.33
C GLU A 196 14.32 -4.91 -38.80
N LEU A 197 13.56 -3.83 -39.03
CA LEU A 197 13.92 -2.51 -38.58
C LEU A 197 14.00 -2.42 -37.03
N ILE A 198 13.02 -3.00 -36.35
CA ILE A 198 12.94 -3.01 -34.89
C ILE A 198 14.15 -3.76 -34.29
N VAL A 199 14.47 -4.95 -34.82
CA VAL A 199 15.56 -5.77 -34.34
C VAL A 199 16.92 -5.12 -34.63
N LYS A 200 17.09 -4.54 -35.83
CA LYS A 200 18.32 -3.82 -36.18
C LYS A 200 18.55 -2.57 -35.32
N LEU A 201 17.51 -1.76 -35.06
CA LEU A 201 17.58 -0.62 -34.18
C LEU A 201 17.90 -1.03 -32.72
N ALA A 202 17.24 -2.06 -32.20
CA ALA A 202 17.50 -2.57 -30.86
C ALA A 202 18.93 -3.11 -30.74
N GLY A 203 19.37 -3.92 -31.70
CA GLY A 203 20.67 -4.57 -31.65
C GLY A 203 21.84 -3.65 -31.94
N SER A 204 21.72 -2.66 -32.83
CA SER A 204 22.80 -1.77 -33.21
C SER A 204 22.91 -0.52 -32.30
N LEU A 205 21.78 0.04 -31.85
CA LEU A 205 21.74 1.28 -31.08
C LEU A 205 21.40 1.04 -29.60
N GLY A 206 21.03 -0.17 -29.21
CA GLY A 206 20.64 -0.49 -27.84
C GLY A 206 19.33 0.16 -27.39
N LEU A 207 18.48 0.57 -28.33
CA LEU A 207 17.23 1.24 -28.03
C LEU A 207 16.24 0.29 -27.34
N ARG A 208 15.55 0.81 -26.31
CA ARG A 208 14.47 0.10 -25.65
C ARG A 208 13.21 0.03 -26.51
N ARG A 209 12.38 -0.97 -26.28
CA ARG A 209 11.12 -1.13 -27.02
C ARG A 209 10.30 0.16 -27.13
N GLU A 210 10.15 0.90 -26.03
CA GLU A 210 9.34 2.15 -26.01
C GLU A 210 10.02 3.28 -26.79
N GLU A 211 11.34 3.33 -26.78
CA GLU A 211 12.14 4.29 -27.57
C GLU A 211 11.99 4.00 -29.08
N ILE A 212 12.03 2.72 -29.46
CA ILE A 212 11.82 2.31 -30.87
C ILE A 212 10.39 2.64 -31.32
N CYS A 213 9.37 2.29 -30.51
CA CYS A 213 7.98 2.57 -30.84
C CYS A 213 7.64 4.07 -30.85
N GLY A 214 8.38 4.87 -30.11
CA GLY A 214 8.23 6.32 -30.04
C GLY A 214 9.10 7.10 -31.04
N LEU A 215 9.97 6.43 -31.82
CA LEU A 215 10.87 7.07 -32.76
C LEU A 215 10.09 7.76 -33.90
N ARG A 216 10.39 9.04 -34.13
CA ARG A 216 9.76 9.85 -35.16
C ARG A 216 10.77 10.18 -36.27
N TRP A 217 10.30 10.34 -37.50
CA TRP A 217 11.14 10.77 -38.61
C TRP A 217 11.86 12.11 -38.37
N SER A 218 11.25 12.99 -37.57
CA SER A 218 11.87 14.24 -37.15
C SER A 218 13.07 14.06 -36.22
N SER A 219 13.28 12.88 -35.69
CA SER A 219 14.42 12.54 -34.80
C SER A 219 15.53 11.77 -35.53
N VAL A 220 15.42 11.61 -36.86
CA VAL A 220 16.42 10.94 -37.71
C VAL A 220 17.09 11.99 -38.55
N ASP A 221 18.41 12.10 -38.41
CA ASP A 221 19.26 12.93 -39.27
C ASP A 221 19.94 12.03 -40.31
N PHE A 222 19.90 12.46 -41.61
CA PHE A 222 20.39 11.66 -42.72
C PHE A 222 21.71 12.25 -43.28
#